data_93633d7a2cf72726e1fede8e67806566
#
_entry.id   93633d7a2cf72726e1fede8e67806566
#
_cell.length_a   1.000
_cell.length_b   1.000
_cell.length_c   1.000
_cell.angle_alpha   90.00
_cell.angle_beta   90.00
_cell.angle_gamma   90.00
#
_symmetry.space_group_name_H-M   'P 1'
#
loop_
_entity.id
_entity.type
_entity.pdbx_description
1 polymer ?
#
loop_
_entity_poly.entity_id
_entity_poly.type
_entity_poly.pdbx_seq_one_letter_code
_entity_poly.pdbx_strand_id
1 'polypeptide(L)'
;MLTSITPLGERGRGFRWGVTISFLLLGAALGGGAVGALLGLLGDATIGSATGASAEWRLYSLGALLGAAFVIELGVGGIGIPTIRRQVDERWLNAYRGWVYGFGFGLQLGAGVVTIVSTASVYVTFAACWLAGGALPGLAIGAVFGVARAATLSGARRVRDPGALQELGRRLRRWARPARRATLAGELALALAAVLTAIGT
;
A
#
# COMPACT_ATOMS: atom_id res chain seq x y z
N MET A 1 -3.40 1.12 15.40
CA MET A 1 -3.99 1.97 14.35
C MET A 1 -5.41 1.57 13.92
N LEU A 2 -5.68 0.34 13.44
CA LEU A 2 -7.05 -0.08 13.08
C LEU A 2 -8.03 0.06 14.24
N THR A 3 -7.57 -0.07 15.48
CA THR A 3 -8.38 0.05 16.69
C THR A 3 -8.59 1.50 17.12
N SER A 4 -7.72 2.41 16.71
CA SER A 4 -7.74 3.82 17.15
C SER A 4 -8.61 4.70 16.26
N ILE A 5 -8.67 4.42 14.92
CA ILE A 5 -9.53 5.13 13.96
C ILE A 5 -10.77 4.28 13.65
N THR A 6 -11.66 4.18 14.59
CA THR A 6 -12.95 3.49 14.48
C THR A 6 -14.09 4.45 14.77
N PRO A 7 -15.33 4.18 14.33
CA PRO A 7 -16.49 4.98 14.72
C PRO A 7 -16.65 5.12 16.24
N LEU A 8 -16.28 4.09 17.00
CA LEU A 8 -16.26 4.13 18.46
C LEU A 8 -15.22 5.12 18.99
N GLY A 9 -13.97 5.02 18.52
CA GLY A 9 -12.89 5.90 18.96
C GLY A 9 -13.12 7.35 18.56
N GLU A 10 -13.61 7.61 17.35
CA GLU A 10 -13.93 8.96 16.88
C GLU A 10 -15.04 9.62 17.68
N ARG A 11 -16.11 8.87 18.03
CA ARG A 11 -17.19 9.36 18.91
C ARG A 11 -16.65 9.74 20.29
N GLY A 12 -15.77 8.92 20.87
CA GLY A 12 -15.14 9.22 22.16
C GLY A 12 -14.33 10.51 22.15
N ARG A 13 -13.80 10.92 20.99
CA ARG A 13 -13.07 12.18 20.77
C ARG A 13 -13.94 13.33 20.26
N GLY A 14 -15.24 13.11 20.06
CA GLY A 14 -16.15 14.13 19.54
C GLY A 14 -16.05 14.37 18.03
N PHE A 15 -15.45 13.45 17.27
CA PHE A 15 -15.26 13.60 15.83
C PHE A 15 -16.18 12.68 14.99
N ARG A 16 -16.38 13.05 13.73
CA ARG A 16 -17.16 12.27 12.76
C ARG A 16 -16.23 11.35 11.99
N TRP A 17 -16.33 10.05 12.23
CA TRP A 17 -15.52 9.02 11.57
C TRP A 17 -15.52 9.15 10.04
N GLY A 18 -16.66 9.46 9.42
CA GLY A 18 -16.75 9.65 7.97
C GLY A 18 -15.80 10.75 7.45
N VAL A 19 -15.69 11.86 8.18
CA VAL A 19 -14.77 12.96 7.82
C VAL A 19 -13.31 12.50 7.95
N THR A 20 -12.98 11.87 9.09
CA THR A 20 -11.62 11.37 9.33
C THR A 20 -11.17 10.38 8.24
N ILE A 21 -12.04 9.42 7.87
CA ILE A 21 -11.70 8.41 6.86
C ILE A 21 -11.60 8.99 5.44
N SER A 22 -12.44 9.99 5.09
CA SER A 22 -12.36 10.66 3.80
C SER A 22 -11.02 11.40 3.63
N PHE A 23 -10.61 12.13 4.67
CA PHE A 23 -9.31 12.81 4.65
C PHE A 23 -8.13 11.83 4.70
N LEU A 24 -8.29 10.69 5.35
CA LEU A 24 -7.29 9.63 5.35
C LEU A 24 -7.14 9.02 3.95
N LEU A 25 -8.23 8.75 3.24
CA LEU A 25 -8.19 8.25 1.86
C LEU A 25 -7.55 9.29 0.92
N LEU A 26 -7.92 10.56 1.05
CA LEU A 26 -7.34 11.65 0.27
C LEU A 26 -5.83 11.77 0.53
N GLY A 27 -5.42 11.79 1.80
CA GLY A 27 -4.01 11.82 2.17
C GLY A 27 -3.24 10.62 1.60
N ALA A 28 -3.83 9.42 1.64
CA ALA A 28 -3.21 8.21 1.11
C ALA A 28 -3.07 8.24 -0.41
N ALA A 29 -4.06 8.76 -1.13
CA ALA A 29 -3.97 8.96 -2.57
C ALA A 29 -2.85 9.94 -2.93
N LEU A 30 -2.77 11.07 -2.21
CA LEU A 30 -1.75 12.09 -2.44
C LEU A 30 -0.35 11.60 -2.05
N GLY A 31 -0.20 10.94 -0.89
CA GLY A 31 1.09 10.40 -0.44
C GLY A 31 1.63 9.31 -1.37
N GLY A 32 0.76 8.37 -1.75
CA GLY A 32 1.12 7.32 -2.71
C GLY A 32 1.39 7.88 -4.10
N GLY A 33 0.53 8.80 -4.57
CA GLY A 33 0.69 9.46 -5.86
C GLY A 33 1.98 10.27 -5.95
N ALA A 34 2.33 11.03 -4.91
CA ALA A 34 3.57 11.82 -4.88
C ALA A 34 4.82 10.93 -4.96
N VAL A 35 4.87 9.87 -4.13
CA VAL A 35 5.99 8.90 -4.17
C VAL A 35 6.04 8.19 -5.52
N GLY A 36 4.89 7.76 -6.04
CA GLY A 36 4.80 7.12 -7.35
C GLY A 36 5.25 8.03 -8.49
N ALA A 37 4.85 9.31 -8.47
CA ALA A 37 5.27 10.29 -9.47
C ALA A 37 6.79 10.53 -9.43
N LEU A 38 7.36 10.67 -8.23
CA LEU A 38 8.81 10.82 -8.06
C LEU A 38 9.56 9.61 -8.60
N LEU A 39 9.12 8.39 -8.26
CA LEU A 39 9.72 7.16 -8.76
C LEU A 39 9.57 7.04 -10.28
N GLY A 40 8.41 7.40 -10.84
CA GLY A 40 8.18 7.42 -12.28
C GLY A 40 9.09 8.39 -13.02
N LEU A 41 9.30 9.60 -12.47
CA LEU A 41 10.27 10.57 -13.01
C LEU A 41 11.71 10.04 -12.94
N LEU A 42 12.09 9.42 -11.81
CA LEU A 42 13.40 8.79 -11.69
C LEU A 42 13.56 7.64 -12.70
N GLY A 43 12.51 6.88 -12.96
CA GLY A 43 12.49 5.84 -13.98
C GLY A 43 12.68 6.39 -15.37
N ASP A 44 12.01 7.48 -15.72
CA ASP A 44 12.16 8.16 -16.98
C ASP A 44 13.59 8.70 -17.18
N ALA A 45 14.12 9.35 -16.15
CA ALA A 45 15.49 9.89 -16.19
C ALA A 45 16.57 8.81 -16.29
N THR A 46 16.37 7.64 -15.68
CA THR A 46 17.39 6.58 -15.61
C THR A 46 17.25 5.54 -16.73
N ILE A 47 16.04 5.12 -17.05
CA ILE A 47 15.77 4.09 -18.06
C ILE A 47 15.53 4.75 -19.43
N GLY A 48 14.77 5.85 -19.47
CA GLY A 48 14.41 6.55 -20.70
C GLY A 48 15.63 7.10 -21.45
N SER A 49 16.62 7.61 -20.71
CA SER A 49 17.84 8.19 -21.27
C SER A 49 18.93 7.18 -21.59
N ALA A 50 18.96 6.02 -20.93
CA ALA A 50 20.14 5.14 -20.97
C ALA A 50 20.05 3.98 -21.96
N THR A 51 18.85 3.51 -22.35
CA THR A 51 18.77 2.19 -23.00
C THR A 51 17.86 2.08 -24.22
N GLY A 52 17.01 3.06 -24.55
CA GLY A 52 15.93 2.82 -25.51
C GLY A 52 15.12 1.56 -25.16
N ALA A 53 15.01 1.28 -23.86
CA ALA A 53 14.51 0.03 -23.33
C ALA A 53 13.12 -0.26 -23.87
N SER A 54 12.99 -1.36 -24.61
CA SER A 54 11.75 -1.82 -25.16
C SER A 54 10.71 -2.07 -24.05
N ALA A 55 9.45 -1.98 -24.37
CA ALA A 55 8.36 -2.31 -23.43
C ALA A 55 8.53 -3.72 -22.84
N GLU A 56 9.04 -4.63 -23.63
CA GLU A 56 9.32 -6.02 -23.26
C GLU A 56 10.27 -6.13 -22.06
N TRP A 57 11.41 -5.39 -22.07
CA TRP A 57 12.35 -5.44 -20.95
C TRP A 57 11.70 -4.98 -19.64
N ARG A 58 10.87 -3.95 -19.68
CA ARG A 58 10.14 -3.46 -18.51
C ARG A 58 9.18 -4.53 -17.95
N LEU A 59 8.49 -5.25 -18.84
CA LEU A 59 7.57 -6.32 -18.47
C LEU A 59 8.32 -7.53 -17.90
N TYR A 60 9.43 -7.94 -18.51
CA TYR A 60 10.28 -9.02 -17.95
C TYR A 60 10.83 -8.66 -16.58
N SER A 61 11.31 -7.43 -16.40
CA SER A 61 11.81 -6.95 -15.12
C SER A 61 10.73 -6.94 -14.04
N LEU A 62 9.52 -6.49 -14.37
CA LEU A 62 8.37 -6.52 -13.47
C LEU A 62 7.98 -7.96 -13.10
N GLY A 63 7.94 -8.85 -14.09
CA GLY A 63 7.67 -10.28 -13.87
C GLY A 63 8.70 -10.93 -12.96
N ALA A 64 9.98 -10.65 -13.17
CA ALA A 64 11.06 -11.16 -12.32
C ALA A 64 10.96 -10.64 -10.87
N LEU A 65 10.64 -9.34 -10.68
CA LEU A 65 10.45 -8.75 -9.36
C LEU A 65 9.24 -9.33 -8.63
N LEU A 66 8.13 -9.57 -9.34
CA LEU A 66 6.95 -10.23 -8.79
C LEU A 66 7.26 -11.67 -8.40
N GLY A 67 8.03 -12.40 -9.22
CA GLY A 67 8.49 -13.75 -8.90
C GLY A 67 9.40 -13.78 -7.67
N ALA A 68 10.32 -12.84 -7.55
CA ALA A 68 11.18 -12.70 -6.39
C ALA A 68 10.38 -12.36 -5.12
N ALA A 69 9.41 -11.44 -5.20
CA ALA A 69 8.51 -11.12 -4.10
C ALA A 69 7.73 -12.34 -3.63
N PHE A 70 7.18 -13.10 -4.55
CA PHE A 70 6.48 -14.35 -4.27
C PHE A 70 7.35 -15.35 -3.52
N VAL A 71 8.60 -15.56 -3.96
CA VAL A 71 9.56 -16.47 -3.29
C VAL A 71 9.89 -15.97 -1.87
N ILE A 72 10.09 -14.67 -1.68
CA ILE A 72 10.35 -14.07 -0.37
C ILE A 72 9.13 -14.26 0.55
N GLU A 73 7.91 -14.05 0.05
CA GLU A 73 6.69 -14.21 0.83
C GLU A 73 6.38 -15.67 1.18
N LEU A 74 6.84 -16.63 0.38
CA LEU A 74 6.81 -18.04 0.75
C LEU A 74 7.70 -18.36 1.96
N GLY A 75 8.66 -17.48 2.28
CA GLY A 75 9.63 -17.67 3.36
C GLY A 75 10.77 -18.60 2.98
N VAL A 76 11.00 -18.80 1.69
CA VAL A 76 12.11 -19.62 1.19
C VAL A 76 13.42 -18.88 1.50
N GLY A 77 14.36 -19.58 2.14
CA GLY A 77 15.68 -19.03 2.47
C GLY A 77 15.76 -18.21 3.74
N GLY A 78 14.68 -18.09 4.54
CA GLY A 78 14.71 -17.33 5.81
C GLY A 78 14.90 -15.81 5.64
N ILE A 79 14.75 -15.30 4.44
CA ILE A 79 14.91 -13.87 4.13
C ILE A 79 13.72 -13.11 4.69
N GLY A 80 13.96 -12.28 5.72
CA GLY A 80 12.94 -11.38 6.27
C GLY A 80 12.74 -10.16 5.37
N ILE A 81 11.50 -9.68 5.28
CA ILE A 81 11.19 -8.45 4.54
C ILE A 81 11.80 -7.25 5.31
N PRO A 82 12.70 -6.47 4.68
CA PRO A 82 13.23 -5.27 5.30
C PRO A 82 12.08 -4.34 5.64
N THR A 83 11.95 -3.94 6.90
CA THR A 83 10.88 -3.02 7.30
C THR A 83 11.40 -2.00 8.30
N ILE A 84 11.01 -0.76 8.09
CA ILE A 84 11.25 0.30 9.08
C ILE A 84 10.15 0.15 10.13
N ARG A 85 10.52 -0.31 11.34
CA ARG A 85 9.58 -0.48 12.46
C ARG A 85 9.21 0.88 13.07
N ARG A 86 8.69 1.78 12.26
CA ARG A 86 8.22 3.09 12.70
C ARG A 86 6.69 3.05 12.77
N GLN A 87 6.15 3.32 13.93
CA GLN A 87 4.70 3.51 14.10
C GLN A 87 4.41 5.00 14.04
N VAL A 88 3.24 5.33 13.52
CA VAL A 88 2.74 6.71 13.55
C VAL A 88 2.50 7.11 15.00
N ASP A 89 2.89 8.33 15.37
CA ASP A 89 2.74 8.84 16.73
C ASP A 89 1.25 8.98 17.09
N GLU A 90 0.76 8.14 17.99
CA GLU A 90 -0.63 8.15 18.45
C GLU A 90 -1.00 9.42 19.23
N ARG A 91 -0.03 10.23 19.65
CA ARG A 91 -0.27 11.54 20.30
C ARG A 91 -1.06 12.49 19.40
N TRP A 92 -0.92 12.34 18.07
CA TRP A 92 -1.66 13.14 17.09
C TRP A 92 -3.18 12.98 17.21
N LEU A 93 -3.66 11.82 17.62
CA LEU A 93 -5.08 11.52 17.81
C LEU A 93 -5.74 12.42 18.87
N ASN A 94 -4.97 12.85 19.87
CA ASN A 94 -5.45 13.69 20.96
C ASN A 94 -5.07 15.17 20.78
N ALA A 95 -4.06 15.47 19.95
CA ALA A 95 -3.56 16.83 19.76
C ALA A 95 -4.26 17.57 18.61
N TYR A 96 -4.76 16.84 17.60
CA TYR A 96 -5.28 17.45 16.37
C TYR A 96 -6.73 17.04 16.10
N ARG A 97 -7.43 17.86 15.26
CA ARG A 97 -8.77 17.55 14.78
C ARG A 97 -8.76 16.30 13.88
N GLY A 98 -9.89 15.56 13.84
CA GLY A 98 -10.03 14.31 13.09
C GLY A 98 -9.56 14.37 11.65
N TRP A 99 -9.89 15.42 10.93
CA TRP A 99 -9.47 15.58 9.54
C TRP A 99 -7.95 15.80 9.39
N VAL A 100 -7.30 16.49 10.35
CA VAL A 100 -5.85 16.78 10.31
C VAL A 100 -5.05 15.49 10.48
N TYR A 101 -5.31 14.73 11.55
CA TYR A 101 -4.59 13.47 11.74
C TYR A 101 -5.01 12.41 10.72
N GLY A 102 -6.28 12.42 10.28
CA GLY A 102 -6.73 11.55 9.20
C GLY A 102 -5.89 11.77 7.94
N PHE A 103 -5.77 13.02 7.50
CA PHE A 103 -4.95 13.38 6.34
C PHE A 103 -3.47 13.01 6.52
N GLY A 104 -2.87 13.38 7.66
CA GLY A 104 -1.46 13.11 7.94
C GLY A 104 -1.15 11.61 8.01
N PHE A 105 -2.02 10.82 8.63
CA PHE A 105 -1.88 9.35 8.66
C PHE A 105 -2.08 8.74 7.27
N GLY A 106 -3.05 9.26 6.51
CA GLY A 106 -3.26 8.85 5.14
C GLY A 106 -2.01 9.07 4.30
N LEU A 107 -1.44 10.27 4.36
CA LEU A 107 -0.25 10.63 3.60
C LEU A 107 0.94 9.70 3.91
N GLN A 108 1.18 9.41 5.19
CA GLN A 108 2.23 8.48 5.62
C GLN A 108 1.93 7.05 5.18
N LEU A 109 0.67 6.61 5.27
CA LEU A 109 0.24 5.28 4.86
C LEU A 109 0.38 5.09 3.35
N GLY A 110 -0.02 6.09 2.57
CA GLY A 110 0.07 6.09 1.12
C GLY A 110 1.51 6.12 0.62
N ALA A 111 2.36 6.94 1.23
CA ALA A 111 3.78 6.99 0.90
C ALA A 111 4.49 5.63 1.05
N GLY A 112 3.97 4.73 1.89
CA GLY A 112 4.46 3.35 2.01
C GLY A 112 5.81 3.18 2.71
N VAL A 113 6.62 4.22 2.77
CA VAL A 113 8.00 4.19 3.31
C VAL A 113 8.04 4.34 4.83
N VAL A 114 7.07 5.04 5.39
CA VAL A 114 7.05 5.45 6.82
C VAL A 114 6.28 4.47 7.70
N THR A 115 5.66 3.46 7.10
CA THR A 115 4.84 2.47 7.80
C THR A 115 5.45 1.08 7.72
N ILE A 116 5.09 0.21 8.66
CA ILE A 116 5.54 -1.18 8.67
C ILE A 116 5.16 -1.85 7.34
N VAL A 117 6.16 -2.31 6.60
CA VAL A 117 5.99 -3.08 5.38
C VAL A 117 5.76 -4.53 5.77
N SER A 118 4.56 -5.05 5.53
CA SER A 118 4.16 -6.41 5.88
C SER A 118 4.25 -7.39 4.72
N THR A 119 4.40 -6.89 3.50
CA THR A 119 4.41 -7.68 2.27
C THR A 119 5.45 -7.15 1.29
N ALA A 120 6.07 -8.05 0.51
CA ALA A 120 7.03 -7.70 -0.52
C ALA A 120 6.39 -6.89 -1.67
N SER A 121 5.08 -7.01 -1.86
CA SER A 121 4.30 -6.28 -2.87
C SER A 121 4.44 -4.76 -2.77
N VAL A 122 4.78 -4.20 -1.61
CA VAL A 122 5.06 -2.75 -1.47
C VAL A 122 6.28 -2.37 -2.30
N TYR A 123 7.36 -3.15 -2.23
CA TYR A 123 8.57 -2.90 -3.00
C TYR A 123 8.36 -3.12 -4.49
N VAL A 124 7.56 -4.13 -4.85
CA VAL A 124 7.16 -4.37 -6.25
C VAL A 124 6.38 -3.18 -6.79
N THR A 125 5.47 -2.58 -5.99
CA THR A 125 4.74 -1.39 -6.40
C THR A 125 5.68 -0.21 -6.65
N PHE A 126 6.69 0.01 -5.81
CA PHE A 126 7.69 1.06 -6.03
C PHE A 126 8.51 0.80 -7.30
N ALA A 127 8.93 -0.44 -7.51
CA ALA A 127 9.60 -0.83 -8.74
C ALA A 127 8.69 -0.66 -9.98
N ALA A 128 7.42 -0.99 -9.88
CA ALA A 128 6.44 -0.77 -10.95
C ALA A 128 6.27 0.72 -11.28
N CYS A 129 6.23 1.60 -10.27
CA CYS A 129 6.21 3.05 -10.50
C CYS A 129 7.48 3.51 -11.25
N TRP A 130 8.63 3.01 -10.87
CA TRP A 130 9.91 3.33 -11.52
C TRP A 130 9.97 2.78 -12.94
N LEU A 131 9.59 1.52 -13.16
CA LEU A 131 9.56 0.87 -14.48
C LEU A 131 8.52 1.50 -15.42
N ALA A 132 7.45 2.09 -14.90
CA ALA A 132 6.43 2.75 -15.71
C ALA A 132 6.99 3.93 -16.52
N GLY A 133 8.05 4.60 -16.03
CA GLY A 133 8.74 5.71 -16.70
C GLY A 133 7.79 6.87 -16.98
N GLY A 134 7.82 7.90 -16.13
CA GLY A 134 7.02 9.09 -16.25
C GLY A 134 6.20 9.41 -14.99
N ALA A 135 6.01 10.70 -14.75
CA ALA A 135 5.31 11.18 -13.56
C ALA A 135 3.86 10.70 -13.48
N LEU A 136 3.15 10.73 -14.60
CA LEU A 136 1.71 10.45 -14.63
C LEU A 136 1.39 8.98 -14.39
N PRO A 137 2.03 8.02 -15.08
CA PRO A 137 1.86 6.60 -14.78
C PRO A 137 2.24 6.26 -13.35
N GLY A 138 3.39 6.77 -12.87
CA GLY A 138 3.84 6.57 -11.50
C GLY A 138 2.86 7.12 -10.48
N LEU A 139 2.31 8.33 -10.69
CA LEU A 139 1.27 8.92 -9.85
C LEU A 139 0.03 8.02 -9.78
N ALA A 140 -0.44 7.53 -10.92
CA ALA A 140 -1.63 6.69 -10.97
C ALA A 140 -1.44 5.38 -10.18
N ILE A 141 -0.33 4.68 -10.40
CA ILE A 141 0.01 3.44 -9.68
C ILE A 141 0.11 3.72 -8.18
N GLY A 142 0.86 4.76 -7.79
CA GLY A 142 1.07 5.12 -6.39
C GLY A 142 -0.21 5.57 -5.69
N ALA A 143 -1.08 6.34 -6.37
CA ALA A 143 -2.37 6.76 -5.81
C ALA A 143 -3.30 5.57 -5.57
N VAL A 144 -3.41 4.65 -6.54
CA VAL A 144 -4.19 3.41 -6.39
C VAL A 144 -3.67 2.58 -5.22
N PHE A 145 -2.36 2.41 -5.12
CA PHE A 145 -1.73 1.71 -4.01
C PHE A 145 -2.06 2.36 -2.65
N GLY A 146 -1.92 3.69 -2.56
CA GLY A 146 -2.22 4.42 -1.34
C GLY A 146 -3.69 4.27 -0.91
N VAL A 147 -4.61 4.43 -1.86
CA VAL A 147 -6.06 4.24 -1.61
C VAL A 147 -6.36 2.80 -1.20
N ALA A 148 -5.81 1.81 -1.88
CA ALA A 148 -6.03 0.39 -1.56
C ALA A 148 -5.59 0.07 -0.11
N ARG A 149 -4.44 0.58 0.32
CA ARG A 149 -3.97 0.43 1.70
C ARG A 149 -4.89 1.12 2.71
N ALA A 150 -5.30 2.34 2.43
CA ALA A 150 -6.18 3.10 3.31
C ALA A 150 -7.60 2.53 3.37
N ALA A 151 -8.09 1.95 2.27
CA ALA A 151 -9.40 1.34 2.18
C ALA A 151 -9.58 0.16 3.15
N THR A 152 -8.49 -0.50 3.55
CA THR A 152 -8.53 -1.56 4.58
C THR A 152 -9.09 -1.06 5.92
N LEU A 153 -8.86 0.22 6.26
CA LEU A 153 -9.41 0.83 7.48
C LEU A 153 -10.93 1.02 7.41
N SER A 154 -11.50 1.07 6.21
CA SER A 154 -12.96 1.14 6.02
C SER A 154 -13.68 -0.11 6.53
N GLY A 155 -12.97 -1.24 6.68
CA GLY A 155 -13.48 -2.45 7.33
C GLY A 155 -13.91 -2.23 8.78
N ALA A 156 -13.37 -1.21 9.46
CA ALA A 156 -13.74 -0.85 10.83
C ALA A 156 -15.05 -0.03 10.92
N ARG A 157 -15.71 0.30 9.83
CA ARG A 157 -16.93 1.15 9.78
C ARG A 157 -18.09 0.68 10.69
N ARG A 158 -18.13 -0.61 11.00
CA ARG A 158 -19.17 -1.24 11.83
C ARG A 158 -18.82 -1.30 13.31
N VAL A 159 -17.62 -0.90 13.70
CA VAL A 159 -17.16 -0.93 15.09
C VAL A 159 -17.73 0.26 15.84
N ARG A 160 -18.85 0.04 16.52
CA ARG A 160 -19.58 1.07 17.28
C ARG A 160 -19.59 0.80 18.78
N ASP A 161 -19.18 -0.39 19.19
CA ASP A 161 -19.14 -0.87 20.57
C ASP A 161 -17.92 -1.78 20.79
N PRO A 162 -17.51 -2.05 22.05
CA PRO A 162 -16.37 -2.90 22.38
C PRO A 162 -16.49 -4.35 21.87
N GLY A 163 -17.71 -4.89 21.82
CA GLY A 163 -17.97 -6.24 21.30
C GLY A 163 -17.67 -6.34 19.81
N ALA A 164 -18.09 -5.34 19.03
CA ALA A 164 -17.78 -5.24 17.60
C ALA A 164 -16.28 -5.11 17.36
N LEU A 165 -15.53 -4.47 18.27
CA LEU A 165 -14.07 -4.38 18.17
C LEU A 165 -13.41 -5.75 18.35
N GLN A 166 -13.85 -6.54 19.34
CA GLN A 166 -13.36 -7.90 19.56
C GLN A 166 -13.67 -8.81 18.36
N GLU A 167 -14.88 -8.69 17.81
CA GLU A 167 -15.29 -9.44 16.61
C GLU A 167 -14.44 -9.07 15.39
N LEU A 168 -14.17 -7.78 15.19
CA LEU A 168 -13.23 -7.34 14.14
C LEU A 168 -11.86 -8.03 14.32
N GLY A 169 -11.31 -8.05 15.53
CA GLY A 169 -10.05 -8.74 15.83
C GLY A 169 -10.10 -10.24 15.51
N ARG A 170 -11.22 -10.92 15.85
CA ARG A 170 -11.41 -12.34 15.49
C ARG A 170 -11.47 -12.56 13.99
N ARG A 171 -12.21 -11.71 13.26
CA ARG A 171 -12.30 -11.76 11.79
C ARG A 171 -10.95 -11.56 11.13
N LEU A 172 -10.19 -10.55 11.53
CA LEU A 172 -8.86 -10.30 10.98
C LEU A 172 -7.92 -11.50 11.15
N ARG A 173 -7.95 -12.16 12.32
CA ARG A 173 -7.18 -13.39 12.53
C ARG A 173 -7.64 -14.55 11.65
N ARG A 174 -8.94 -14.72 11.45
CA ARG A 174 -9.49 -15.76 10.54
C ARG A 174 -9.10 -15.50 9.08
N TRP A 175 -9.10 -14.24 8.66
CA TRP A 175 -8.80 -13.86 7.27
C TRP A 175 -7.30 -13.74 6.98
N ALA A 176 -6.43 -13.78 7.97
CA ALA A 176 -4.99 -13.64 7.77
C ALA A 176 -4.40 -14.68 6.80
N ARG A 177 -4.76 -15.96 6.96
CA ARG A 177 -4.31 -17.03 6.06
C ARG A 177 -4.91 -16.94 4.66
N PRO A 178 -6.24 -16.77 4.48
CA PRO A 178 -6.83 -16.54 3.16
C PRO A 178 -6.26 -15.31 2.46
N ALA A 179 -6.08 -14.20 3.18
CA ALA A 179 -5.50 -12.98 2.62
C ALA A 179 -4.08 -13.23 2.09
N ARG A 180 -3.22 -13.90 2.87
CA ARG A 180 -1.87 -14.26 2.40
C ARG A 180 -1.90 -15.12 1.15
N ARG A 181 -2.80 -16.10 1.07
CA ARG A 181 -2.96 -16.93 -0.13
C ARG A 181 -3.41 -16.12 -1.33
N ALA A 182 -4.33 -15.16 -1.13
CA ALA A 182 -4.80 -14.27 -2.18
C ALA A 182 -3.68 -13.34 -2.69
N THR A 183 -2.83 -12.81 -1.80
CA THR A 183 -1.65 -12.03 -2.18
C THR A 183 -0.70 -12.87 -3.04
N LEU A 184 -0.33 -14.06 -2.59
CA LEU A 184 0.56 -14.97 -3.33
C LEU A 184 -0.03 -15.35 -4.71
N ALA A 185 -1.33 -15.67 -4.78
CA ALA A 185 -1.99 -15.96 -6.05
C ALA A 185 -2.01 -14.74 -6.98
N GLY A 186 -2.23 -13.55 -6.43
CA GLY A 186 -2.20 -12.29 -7.19
C GLY A 186 -0.81 -11.97 -7.74
N GLU A 187 0.23 -12.13 -6.94
CA GLU A 187 1.61 -11.91 -7.38
C GLU A 187 2.00 -12.87 -8.50
N LEU A 188 1.66 -14.16 -8.35
CA LEU A 188 1.91 -15.16 -9.38
C LEU A 188 1.15 -14.87 -10.67
N ALA A 189 -0.13 -14.53 -10.57
CA ALA A 189 -0.96 -14.19 -11.73
C ALA A 189 -0.42 -12.95 -12.48
N LEU A 190 -0.02 -11.91 -11.74
CA LEU A 190 0.56 -10.71 -12.33
C LEU A 190 1.94 -10.99 -12.95
N ALA A 191 2.77 -11.82 -12.31
CA ALA A 191 4.06 -12.23 -12.86
C ALA A 191 3.88 -12.96 -14.20
N LEU A 192 2.96 -13.92 -14.25
CA LEU A 192 2.64 -14.66 -15.46
C LEU A 192 2.07 -13.74 -16.55
N ALA A 193 1.15 -12.85 -16.18
CA ALA A 193 0.58 -11.88 -17.12
C ALA A 193 1.66 -10.95 -17.72
N ALA A 194 2.60 -10.46 -16.89
CA ALA A 194 3.68 -9.60 -17.35
C ALA A 194 4.61 -10.34 -18.34
N VAL A 195 4.96 -11.60 -18.05
CA VAL A 195 5.78 -12.42 -18.94
C VAL A 195 5.06 -12.78 -20.24
N LEU A 196 3.79 -13.18 -20.17
CA LEU A 196 3.01 -13.54 -21.35
C LEU A 196 2.79 -12.33 -22.27
N THR A 197 2.53 -11.13 -21.71
CA THR A 197 2.46 -9.91 -22.51
C THR A 197 3.79 -9.57 -23.15
N ALA A 198 4.91 -9.76 -22.45
CA ALA A 198 6.24 -9.51 -23.02
C ALA A 198 6.61 -10.45 -24.16
N ILE A 199 6.09 -11.68 -24.18
CA ILE A 199 6.33 -12.65 -25.26
C ILE A 199 5.42 -12.34 -26.48
N GLY A 200 4.26 -11.72 -26.26
CA GLY A 200 3.27 -11.42 -27.30
C GLY A 200 3.46 -10.08 -28.02
N THR A 201 4.39 -9.23 -27.55
CA THR A 201 4.76 -7.94 -28.15
C THR A 201 6.01 -8.05 -28.97
#